data_f090e95a0dbe0f31333e8c8a560d72eb
#
_entry.id   f090e95a0dbe0f31333e8c8a560d72eb
#
_cell.length_a   1.000
_cell.length_b   1.000
_cell.length_c   1.000
_cell.angle_alpha   90.00
_cell.angle_beta   90.00
_cell.angle_gamma   90.00
#
_symmetry.space_group_name_H-M   'P 1'
#
loop_
_entity.id
_entity.type
_entity.pdbx_description
1 polymer ?
#
loop_
_entity_poly.entity_id
_entity_poly.type
_entity_poly.pdbx_seq_one_letter_code
_entity_poly.pdbx_strand_id
1 'polypeptide(L)'
;WQGLRLLQEVQSGLASLYVYATPDSYEPLARIDGSMGREVVQYFHTNLAGLPEQLTDANGNAIWRNDYEGWGKTRDEWHSPHQAREQNLRYQGQYVDREISLHYNTFRFYDFTTGHFIQPDPIGLEGGLNSYAYGPNPLAWIDPLGLFCGVAKSSKWNRARQNLNGPGLRDHFEKHGSQVGANSAKEYDFSARTTIQNGRKFTYRDRYTNKPRVGYHDPDTGLFTATSQTGKVPVILTHFPESWSNLRRLPGFSTPN
;
A
#
# COMPACT_ATOMS: atom_id res chain seq x y z
N TRP A 1 6.03 -4.10 17.97
CA TRP A 1 6.13 -3.60 16.60
C TRP A 1 7.45 -4.03 15.97
N GLN A 2 7.45 -4.29 14.70
CA GLN A 2 8.65 -4.49 13.89
C GLN A 2 8.72 -3.33 12.86
N GLY A 3 9.62 -2.38 13.10
CA GLY A 3 9.54 -1.10 12.41
C GLY A 3 8.21 -0.40 12.73
N LEU A 4 7.43 -0.10 11.69
CA LEU A 4 6.11 0.55 11.82
C LEU A 4 4.93 -0.42 11.66
N ARG A 5 5.19 -1.73 11.65
CA ARG A 5 4.19 -2.78 11.49
C ARG A 5 3.92 -3.48 12.82
N LEU A 6 2.65 -3.69 13.15
CA LEU A 6 2.25 -4.44 14.33
C LEU A 6 2.63 -5.91 14.16
N LEU A 7 3.59 -6.40 14.95
CA LEU A 7 3.98 -7.79 14.94
C LEU A 7 3.31 -8.59 16.06
N GLN A 8 3.18 -7.96 17.24
CA GLN A 8 2.61 -8.60 18.41
C GLN A 8 1.85 -7.58 19.24
N GLU A 9 0.76 -8.01 19.84
CA GLU A 9 0.04 -7.27 20.87
C GLU A 9 -0.33 -8.16 22.05
N VAL A 10 -0.65 -7.55 23.16
CA VAL A 10 -1.16 -8.24 24.36
C VAL A 10 -2.47 -7.57 24.77
N GLN A 11 -3.56 -8.32 24.72
CA GLN A 11 -4.88 -7.88 25.17
C GLN A 11 -5.30 -8.74 26.37
N SER A 12 -5.62 -8.11 27.51
CA SER A 12 -6.03 -8.80 28.73
C SER A 12 -5.09 -9.94 29.17
N GLY A 13 -3.78 -9.74 29.00
CA GLY A 13 -2.74 -10.70 29.38
C GLY A 13 -2.51 -11.85 28.37
N LEU A 14 -3.23 -11.83 27.25
CA LEU A 14 -3.10 -12.83 26.19
C LEU A 14 -2.33 -12.24 24.99
N ALA A 15 -1.29 -12.93 24.51
CA ALA A 15 -0.49 -12.49 23.36
C ALA A 15 -1.11 -12.91 22.04
N SER A 16 -1.06 -12.04 21.04
CA SER A 16 -1.36 -12.31 19.62
C SER A 16 -0.16 -11.95 18.77
N LEU A 17 0.28 -12.87 17.91
CA LEU A 17 1.34 -12.65 16.93
C LEU A 17 0.71 -12.55 15.54
N TYR A 18 1.06 -11.52 14.79
CA TYR A 18 0.58 -11.31 13.41
C TYR A 18 1.62 -11.79 12.40
N VAL A 19 1.16 -12.59 11.45
CA VAL A 19 1.94 -13.10 10.33
C VAL A 19 1.48 -12.39 9.07
N TYR A 20 2.43 -11.92 8.27
CA TYR A 20 2.17 -11.19 7.03
C TYR A 20 2.69 -11.97 5.83
N ALA A 21 2.11 -11.73 4.65
CA ALA A 21 2.43 -12.47 3.44
C ALA A 21 3.92 -12.33 3.00
N THR A 22 4.53 -11.16 3.27
CA THR A 22 5.96 -10.90 3.01
C THR A 22 6.52 -9.94 4.08
N PRO A 23 7.85 -9.86 4.24
CA PRO A 23 8.48 -8.96 5.21
C PRO A 23 8.07 -7.48 5.09
N ASP A 24 7.74 -7.01 3.89
CA ASP A 24 7.35 -5.62 3.62
C ASP A 24 5.84 -5.43 3.46
N SER A 25 5.04 -6.48 3.65
CA SER A 25 3.58 -6.40 3.54
C SER A 25 2.95 -5.92 4.83
N TYR A 26 1.91 -5.09 4.70
CA TYR A 26 0.98 -4.75 5.79
C TYR A 26 -0.32 -5.56 5.71
N GLU A 27 -0.45 -6.47 4.74
CA GLU A 27 -1.58 -7.36 4.61
C GLU A 27 -1.40 -8.56 5.53
N PRO A 28 -2.28 -8.74 6.53
CA PRO A 28 -2.19 -9.86 7.44
C PRO A 28 -2.59 -11.16 6.73
N LEU A 29 -1.84 -12.22 6.99
CA LEU A 29 -2.10 -13.58 6.53
C LEU A 29 -2.73 -14.42 7.63
N ALA A 30 -2.16 -14.35 8.83
CA ALA A 30 -2.62 -15.13 9.98
C ALA A 30 -2.37 -14.38 11.29
N ARG A 31 -3.13 -14.75 12.32
CA ARG A 31 -2.92 -14.38 13.71
C ARG A 31 -2.72 -15.64 14.54
N ILE A 32 -1.75 -15.65 15.42
CA ILE A 32 -1.46 -16.73 16.33
C ILE A 32 -1.77 -16.24 17.74
N ASP A 33 -2.83 -16.77 18.33
CA ASP A 33 -3.29 -16.42 19.66
C ASP A 33 -2.87 -17.49 20.67
N GLY A 34 -2.37 -17.10 21.82
CA GLY A 34 -2.03 -18.04 22.89
C GLY A 34 -0.61 -17.89 23.40
N SER A 35 -0.22 -18.84 24.24
CA SER A 35 1.12 -18.92 24.80
C SER A 35 1.41 -20.34 25.33
N MET A 36 2.69 -20.70 25.44
CA MET A 36 3.17 -21.92 26.11
C MET A 36 2.56 -23.24 25.57
N GLY A 37 2.55 -23.43 24.25
CA GLY A 37 2.12 -24.67 23.61
C GLY A 37 0.59 -24.83 23.51
N ARG A 38 -0.15 -23.72 23.64
CA ARG A 38 -1.60 -23.63 23.42
C ARG A 38 -1.95 -22.55 22.40
N GLU A 39 -1.12 -22.45 21.39
CA GLU A 39 -1.31 -21.49 20.31
C GLU A 39 -2.42 -21.94 19.36
N VAL A 40 -3.30 -21.00 18.98
CA VAL A 40 -4.36 -21.17 18.01
C VAL A 40 -4.05 -20.28 16.80
N VAL A 41 -3.96 -20.91 15.63
CA VAL A 41 -3.75 -20.18 14.37
C VAL A 41 -5.10 -19.83 13.78
N GLN A 42 -5.25 -18.56 13.39
CA GLN A 42 -6.43 -18.00 12.73
C GLN A 42 -6.01 -17.35 11.43
N TYR A 43 -6.79 -17.49 10.38
CA TYR A 43 -6.44 -17.04 9.02
C TYR A 43 -7.27 -15.84 8.62
N PHE A 44 -6.59 -14.79 8.14
CA PHE A 44 -7.24 -13.60 7.61
C PHE A 44 -7.76 -13.81 6.19
N HIS A 45 -8.98 -13.35 5.96
CA HIS A 45 -9.55 -13.14 4.63
C HIS A 45 -9.74 -11.65 4.45
N THR A 46 -9.10 -11.10 3.42
CA THR A 46 -9.07 -9.67 3.15
C THR A 46 -9.70 -9.35 1.79
N ASN A 47 -10.25 -8.16 1.67
CA ASN A 47 -10.66 -7.64 0.36
C ASN A 47 -9.46 -7.24 -0.51
N LEU A 48 -9.73 -6.66 -1.70
CA LEU A 48 -8.70 -6.25 -2.65
C LEU A 48 -7.73 -5.19 -2.10
N ALA A 49 -8.15 -4.38 -1.15
CA ALA A 49 -7.31 -3.37 -0.49
C ALA A 49 -6.54 -3.93 0.72
N GLY A 50 -6.72 -5.22 1.04
CA GLY A 50 -6.12 -5.86 2.21
C GLY A 50 -6.80 -5.52 3.53
N LEU A 51 -8.03 -4.98 3.49
CA LEU A 51 -8.88 -4.80 4.67
C LEU A 51 -9.40 -6.16 5.12
N PRO A 52 -9.18 -6.59 6.38
CA PRO A 52 -9.71 -7.84 6.89
C PRO A 52 -11.24 -7.85 6.94
N GLU A 53 -11.87 -8.85 6.35
CA GLU A 53 -13.33 -9.04 6.35
C GLU A 53 -13.75 -10.25 7.19
N GLN A 54 -12.85 -11.22 7.35
CA GLN A 54 -13.12 -12.42 8.12
C GLN A 54 -11.86 -13.01 8.74
N LEU A 55 -11.99 -13.63 9.90
CA LEU A 55 -11.05 -14.61 10.47
C LEU A 55 -11.70 -15.98 10.50
N THR A 56 -10.93 -17.02 10.15
CA THR A 56 -11.33 -18.41 10.29
C THR A 56 -10.37 -19.19 11.19
N ASP A 57 -10.89 -20.23 11.83
CA ASP A 57 -10.10 -21.25 12.50
C ASP A 57 -9.42 -22.21 11.49
N ALA A 58 -8.66 -23.17 11.97
CA ALA A 58 -7.99 -24.19 11.15
C ALA A 58 -8.97 -25.13 10.39
N ASN A 59 -10.24 -25.19 10.79
CA ASN A 59 -11.27 -25.98 10.13
C ASN A 59 -12.07 -25.16 9.10
N GLY A 60 -11.74 -23.87 8.93
CA GLY A 60 -12.43 -22.97 8.04
C GLY A 60 -13.70 -22.35 8.62
N ASN A 61 -14.00 -22.55 9.91
CA ASN A 61 -15.14 -21.90 10.54
C ASN A 61 -14.85 -20.43 10.81
N ALA A 62 -15.79 -19.55 10.47
CA ALA A 62 -15.66 -18.16 10.80
C ALA A 62 -15.71 -17.94 12.32
N ILE A 63 -14.75 -17.19 12.84
CA ILE A 63 -14.66 -16.80 14.24
C ILE A 63 -14.84 -15.29 14.44
N TRP A 64 -14.63 -14.51 13.39
CA TRP A 64 -14.89 -13.08 13.33
C TRP A 64 -15.26 -12.68 11.90
N ARG A 65 -16.19 -11.74 11.76
CA ARG A 65 -16.56 -11.10 10.49
C ARG A 65 -16.82 -9.63 10.71
N ASN A 66 -16.54 -8.84 9.68
CA ASN A 66 -16.86 -7.42 9.68
C ASN A 66 -17.29 -6.97 8.29
N ASP A 67 -18.47 -6.38 8.21
CA ASP A 67 -18.97 -5.70 7.04
C ASP A 67 -18.63 -4.20 7.12
N TYR A 68 -18.15 -3.64 6.01
CA TYR A 68 -17.73 -2.24 5.97
C TYR A 68 -18.53 -1.39 5.00
N GLU A 69 -18.68 -0.13 5.34
CA GLU A 69 -19.05 0.94 4.42
C GLU A 69 -17.81 1.46 3.69
N GLY A 70 -18.00 2.19 2.59
CA GLY A 70 -16.99 2.53 1.58
C GLY A 70 -15.62 3.01 2.07
N TRP A 71 -15.53 3.74 3.18
CA TRP A 71 -14.28 4.26 3.73
C TRP A 71 -13.75 3.47 4.95
N GLY A 72 -14.20 2.22 5.09
CA GLY A 72 -13.72 1.33 6.15
C GLY A 72 -14.45 1.48 7.48
N LYS A 73 -15.58 2.20 7.50
CA LYS A 73 -16.46 2.25 8.65
C LYS A 73 -17.14 0.89 8.85
N THR A 74 -17.04 0.33 10.04
CA THR A 74 -17.76 -0.89 10.41
C THR A 74 -19.26 -0.65 10.34
N ARG A 75 -19.98 -1.45 9.55
CA ARG A 75 -21.43 -1.51 9.51
C ARG A 75 -21.96 -2.57 10.46
N ASP A 76 -21.36 -3.76 10.45
CA ASP A 76 -21.71 -4.87 11.31
C ASP A 76 -20.47 -5.70 11.64
N GLU A 77 -20.22 -5.95 12.90
CA GLU A 77 -19.09 -6.75 13.39
C GLU A 77 -19.62 -7.91 14.25
N TRP A 78 -19.28 -9.12 13.84
CA TRP A 78 -19.70 -10.33 14.51
C TRP A 78 -18.49 -11.10 15.03
N HIS A 79 -18.63 -11.68 16.23
CA HIS A 79 -17.65 -12.59 16.84
C HIS A 79 -18.30 -13.90 17.24
N SER A 80 -17.56 -14.98 17.10
CA SER A 80 -17.92 -16.24 17.75
C SER A 80 -17.92 -16.05 19.29
N PRO A 81 -18.85 -16.67 20.03
CA PRO A 81 -18.87 -16.63 21.48
C PRO A 81 -17.59 -17.14 22.14
N HIS A 82 -16.79 -17.92 21.43
CA HIS A 82 -15.51 -18.47 21.89
C HIS A 82 -14.29 -17.60 21.48
N GLN A 83 -14.52 -16.53 20.76
CA GLN A 83 -13.45 -15.59 20.38
C GLN A 83 -13.12 -14.69 21.57
N ALA A 84 -11.99 -14.96 22.23
CA ALA A 84 -11.57 -14.24 23.43
C ALA A 84 -10.94 -12.85 23.13
N ARG A 85 -10.69 -12.53 21.85
CA ARG A 85 -9.91 -11.34 21.46
C ARG A 85 -10.59 -10.57 20.36
N GLU A 86 -10.49 -9.26 20.47
CA GLU A 86 -10.88 -8.34 19.43
C GLU A 86 -9.96 -8.46 18.21
N GLN A 87 -10.49 -8.17 17.05
CA GLN A 87 -9.73 -8.00 15.82
C GLN A 87 -9.73 -6.52 15.44
N ASN A 88 -8.57 -5.86 15.55
CA ASN A 88 -8.45 -4.42 15.44
C ASN A 88 -7.68 -3.94 14.20
N LEU A 89 -7.09 -4.84 13.39
CA LEU A 89 -6.51 -4.43 12.12
C LEU A 89 -7.61 -3.95 11.15
N ARG A 90 -7.30 -2.88 10.42
CA ARG A 90 -8.18 -2.28 9.40
C ARG A 90 -7.45 -2.22 8.06
N TYR A 91 -7.55 -1.14 7.30
CA TYR A 91 -6.73 -0.99 6.10
C TYR A 91 -5.24 -1.17 6.42
N GLN A 92 -4.44 -1.49 5.43
CA GLN A 92 -3.02 -1.75 5.62
C GLN A 92 -2.33 -0.60 6.39
N GLY A 93 -1.72 -0.92 7.53
CA GLY A 93 -1.13 0.04 8.46
C GLY A 93 -2.10 0.62 9.50
N GLN A 94 -3.40 0.31 9.42
CA GLN A 94 -4.40 0.81 10.35
C GLN A 94 -4.74 -0.18 11.47
N TYR A 95 -4.97 0.37 12.64
CA TYR A 95 -5.44 -0.32 13.84
C TYR A 95 -6.58 0.49 14.46
N VAL A 96 -7.75 -0.10 14.67
CA VAL A 96 -8.87 0.61 15.28
C VAL A 96 -8.60 0.81 16.78
N ASP A 97 -8.65 2.05 17.18
CA ASP A 97 -8.73 2.46 18.58
C ASP A 97 -10.22 2.57 18.95
N ARG A 98 -10.69 1.62 19.74
CA ARG A 98 -12.11 1.51 20.09
C ARG A 98 -12.55 2.55 21.12
N GLU A 99 -11.60 3.10 21.89
CA GLU A 99 -11.91 4.10 22.92
C GLU A 99 -12.27 5.44 22.30
N ILE A 100 -11.51 5.85 21.27
CA ILE A 100 -11.72 7.14 20.58
C ILE A 100 -12.48 7.00 19.25
N SER A 101 -12.78 5.76 18.82
CA SER A 101 -13.47 5.47 17.57
C SER A 101 -12.79 6.05 16.33
N LEU A 102 -11.46 5.91 16.25
CA LEU A 102 -10.62 6.30 15.13
C LEU A 102 -9.71 5.12 14.72
N HIS A 103 -9.15 5.17 13.53
CA HIS A 103 -8.07 4.26 13.17
C HIS A 103 -6.72 4.93 13.36
N TYR A 104 -5.89 4.39 14.28
CA TYR A 104 -4.48 4.72 14.34
C TYR A 104 -3.80 4.26 13.05
N ASN A 105 -3.11 5.14 12.37
CA ASN A 105 -2.41 4.88 11.12
C ASN A 105 -0.99 5.46 11.16
N THR A 106 -0.14 4.89 12.01
CA THR A 106 1.28 5.25 12.21
C THR A 106 1.50 6.73 12.57
N PHE A 107 1.47 7.65 11.60
CA PHE A 107 1.74 9.07 11.82
C PHE A 107 0.49 9.93 11.97
N ARG A 108 -0.69 9.39 11.67
CA ARG A 108 -1.97 10.11 11.74
C ARG A 108 -3.09 9.22 12.29
N PHE A 109 -4.15 9.85 12.76
CA PHE A 109 -5.42 9.17 13.01
C PHE A 109 -6.38 9.40 11.85
N TYR A 110 -7.04 8.33 11.46
CA TYR A 110 -7.99 8.31 10.36
C TYR A 110 -9.41 8.18 10.90
N ASP A 111 -10.27 9.09 10.47
CA ASP A 111 -11.71 9.04 10.73
C ASP A 111 -12.41 8.30 9.59
N PHE A 112 -12.84 7.09 9.87
CA PHE A 112 -13.54 6.24 8.91
C PHE A 112 -14.95 6.75 8.57
N THR A 113 -15.52 7.67 9.37
CA THR A 113 -16.84 8.26 9.12
C THR A 113 -16.77 9.31 8.00
N THR A 114 -15.73 10.12 8.02
CA THR A 114 -15.50 11.16 7.01
C THR A 114 -14.60 10.71 5.86
N GLY A 115 -13.85 9.60 6.03
CA GLY A 115 -12.90 9.12 5.04
C GLY A 115 -11.60 9.93 4.97
N HIS A 116 -11.27 10.67 6.04
CA HIS A 116 -10.13 11.58 6.08
C HIS A 116 -9.28 11.36 7.33
N PHE A 117 -8.02 11.79 7.27
CA PHE A 117 -7.20 11.97 8.46
C PHE A 117 -7.68 13.18 9.27
N ILE A 118 -7.59 13.13 10.60
CA ILE A 118 -7.97 14.26 11.45
C ILE A 118 -6.81 15.26 11.68
N GLN A 119 -5.59 14.89 11.28
CA GLN A 119 -4.42 15.78 11.29
C GLN A 119 -3.96 16.05 9.85
N PRO A 120 -3.38 17.22 9.57
CA PRO A 120 -2.74 17.50 8.30
C PRO A 120 -1.54 16.56 8.09
N ASP A 121 -1.22 16.32 6.82
CA ASP A 121 -0.08 15.46 6.48
C ASP A 121 1.23 16.06 7.02
N PRO A 122 2.02 15.30 7.82
CA PRO A 122 3.31 15.75 8.32
C PRO A 122 4.34 16.09 7.23
N ILE A 123 4.19 15.52 6.02
CA ILE A 123 5.03 15.84 4.86
C ILE A 123 4.43 16.98 4.00
N GLY A 124 3.34 17.58 4.46
CA GLY A 124 2.71 18.72 3.80
C GLY A 124 2.21 18.40 2.40
N LEU A 125 2.49 19.30 1.45
CA LEU A 125 2.05 19.13 0.06
C LEU A 125 2.74 17.97 -0.69
N GLU A 126 3.80 17.40 -0.15
CA GLU A 126 4.42 16.18 -0.69
C GLU A 126 3.47 14.97 -0.60
N GLY A 127 2.57 14.96 0.38
CA GLY A 127 1.48 13.99 0.49
C GLY A 127 0.29 14.23 -0.43
N GLY A 128 0.26 15.36 -1.14
CA GLY A 128 -0.83 15.77 -2.04
C GLY A 128 -1.44 17.12 -1.67
N LEU A 129 -2.26 17.67 -2.57
CA LEU A 129 -2.92 18.98 -2.35
C LEU A 129 -3.92 18.98 -1.19
N ASN A 130 -4.58 17.86 -0.95
CA ASN A 130 -5.44 17.69 0.21
C ASN A 130 -4.69 16.97 1.32
N SER A 131 -4.15 17.75 2.26
CA SER A 131 -3.35 17.25 3.39
C SER A 131 -4.11 16.33 4.37
N TYR A 132 -5.43 16.20 4.22
CA TYR A 132 -6.28 15.33 5.05
C TYR A 132 -6.75 14.08 4.31
N ALA A 133 -6.48 13.95 3.01
CA ALA A 133 -6.95 12.82 2.21
C ALA A 133 -6.26 11.51 2.61
N TYR A 134 -7.04 10.41 2.69
CA TYR A 134 -6.50 9.05 2.74
C TYR A 134 -6.07 8.58 1.36
N GLY A 135 -6.90 8.82 0.35
CA GLY A 135 -6.65 8.44 -1.03
C GLY A 135 -7.88 8.63 -1.91
N PRO A 136 -7.72 8.60 -3.25
CA PRO A 136 -8.84 8.81 -4.19
C PRO A 136 -9.87 7.68 -4.16
N ASN A 137 -9.48 6.46 -3.81
CA ASN A 137 -10.35 5.28 -3.80
C ASN A 137 -9.82 4.24 -2.79
N PRO A 138 -10.51 4.01 -1.66
CA PRO A 138 -10.06 3.12 -0.60
C PRO A 138 -10.03 1.64 -0.98
N LEU A 139 -10.71 1.24 -2.07
CA LEU A 139 -10.67 -0.13 -2.59
C LEU A 139 -9.42 -0.42 -3.42
N ALA A 140 -8.73 0.61 -3.87
CA ALA A 140 -7.58 0.50 -4.77
C ALA A 140 -6.31 1.18 -4.25
N TRP A 141 -6.42 2.03 -3.24
CA TRP A 141 -5.34 2.83 -2.68
C TRP A 141 -5.11 2.48 -1.23
N ILE A 142 -3.85 2.41 -0.83
CA ILE A 142 -3.45 2.13 0.55
C ILE A 142 -2.44 3.18 1.01
N ASP A 143 -2.57 3.59 2.26
CA ASP A 143 -1.61 4.47 2.94
C ASP A 143 -1.15 3.85 4.26
N PRO A 144 -0.19 2.92 4.24
CA PRO A 144 0.21 2.18 5.43
C PRO A 144 0.88 3.03 6.51
N LEU A 145 1.38 4.21 6.14
CA LEU A 145 2.08 5.10 7.06
C LEU A 145 1.23 6.29 7.50
N GLY A 146 0.13 6.57 6.81
CA GLY A 146 -0.60 7.80 7.03
C GLY A 146 0.18 9.04 6.59
N LEU A 147 0.97 8.94 5.51
CA LEU A 147 1.76 10.04 4.95
C LEU A 147 1.45 10.26 3.47
N PHE A 148 0.99 9.23 2.78
CA PHE A 148 0.84 9.25 1.35
C PHE A 148 0.07 8.02 0.88
N CYS A 149 -1.00 8.21 0.13
CA CYS A 149 -1.64 7.09 -0.54
C CYS A 149 -0.81 6.66 -1.76
N GLY A 150 0.00 5.62 -1.58
CA GLY A 150 0.70 4.99 -2.70
C GLY A 150 -0.28 4.46 -3.75
N VAL A 151 0.17 4.41 -5.01
CA VAL A 151 -0.59 3.74 -6.07
C VAL A 151 -0.94 2.33 -5.63
N ALA A 152 -2.18 1.95 -5.90
CA ALA A 152 -2.80 0.69 -5.57
C ALA A 152 -1.81 -0.48 -5.45
N LYS A 153 -2.07 -1.35 -4.49
CA LYS A 153 -1.46 -2.66 -4.24
C LYS A 153 -1.09 -3.46 -5.49
N SER A 154 -1.68 -3.10 -6.62
CA SER A 154 -1.59 -3.76 -7.91
C SER A 154 -0.37 -3.35 -8.75
N SER A 155 0.32 -2.24 -8.47
CA SER A 155 1.50 -1.86 -9.25
C SER A 155 2.74 -2.59 -8.76
N LYS A 156 3.06 -3.69 -9.43
CA LYS A 156 4.30 -4.44 -9.20
C LYS A 156 5.43 -3.83 -10.01
N TRP A 157 6.66 -3.93 -9.52
CA TRP A 157 7.84 -3.62 -10.30
C TRP A 157 8.11 -4.72 -11.35
N ASN A 158 8.55 -4.31 -12.54
CA ASN A 158 8.96 -5.23 -13.59
C ASN A 158 10.20 -6.03 -13.14
N ARG A 159 10.15 -7.34 -13.28
CA ARG A 159 11.32 -8.20 -13.07
C ARG A 159 12.31 -7.99 -14.20
N ALA A 160 13.58 -7.79 -13.88
CA ALA A 160 14.62 -7.66 -14.89
C ALA A 160 14.66 -8.92 -15.79
N ARG A 161 14.89 -8.74 -17.10
CA ARG A 161 14.85 -9.81 -18.10
C ARG A 161 15.82 -10.97 -17.84
N GLN A 162 16.86 -10.78 -17.01
CA GLN A 162 17.93 -11.76 -16.80
C GLN A 162 17.83 -12.51 -15.48
N ASN A 163 16.91 -12.13 -14.59
CA ASN A 163 16.78 -12.81 -13.29
C ASN A 163 15.31 -13.04 -12.95
N LEU A 164 14.78 -14.19 -13.37
CA LEU A 164 13.39 -14.59 -13.12
C LEU A 164 13.04 -14.69 -11.63
N ASN A 165 14.02 -14.68 -10.74
CA ASN A 165 13.89 -14.83 -9.29
C ASN A 165 14.25 -13.55 -8.51
N GLY A 166 14.68 -12.46 -9.19
CA GLY A 166 15.00 -11.19 -8.53
C GLY A 166 13.77 -10.34 -8.26
N PRO A 167 13.71 -9.63 -7.12
CA PRO A 167 12.70 -8.60 -6.89
C PRO A 167 13.02 -7.40 -7.78
N GLY A 168 12.16 -7.12 -8.77
CA GLY A 168 12.38 -6.04 -9.75
C GLY A 168 12.62 -4.66 -9.14
N LEU A 169 12.03 -4.35 -8.00
CA LEU A 169 12.28 -3.12 -7.25
C LEU A 169 13.75 -2.98 -6.84
N ARG A 170 14.36 -4.05 -6.32
CA ARG A 170 15.75 -4.01 -5.85
C ARG A 170 16.72 -3.76 -6.99
N ASP A 171 16.56 -4.44 -8.12
CA ASP A 171 17.39 -4.21 -9.31
C ASP A 171 17.28 -2.77 -9.83
N HIS A 172 16.09 -2.20 -9.80
CA HIS A 172 15.87 -0.82 -10.22
C HIS A 172 16.49 0.18 -9.23
N PHE A 173 16.37 -0.07 -7.93
CA PHE A 173 17.01 0.74 -6.90
C PHE A 173 18.53 0.72 -7.02
N GLU A 174 19.15 -0.43 -7.19
CA GLU A 174 20.61 -0.57 -7.35
C GLU A 174 21.13 0.22 -8.56
N LYS A 175 20.33 0.34 -9.64
CA LYS A 175 20.70 1.08 -10.85
C LYS A 175 20.41 2.59 -10.80
N HIS A 176 19.33 2.98 -10.17
CA HIS A 176 18.77 4.32 -10.30
C HIS A 176 18.51 5.03 -8.96
N GLY A 177 18.64 4.34 -7.83
CA GLY A 177 18.32 4.90 -6.52
C GLY A 177 19.11 6.18 -6.20
N SER A 178 20.41 6.19 -6.47
CA SER A 178 21.25 7.36 -6.27
C SER A 178 20.88 8.55 -7.18
N GLN A 179 20.33 8.29 -8.37
CA GLN A 179 19.93 9.34 -9.31
C GLN A 179 18.72 10.11 -8.83
N VAL A 180 17.87 9.51 -8.03
CA VAL A 180 16.67 10.12 -7.44
C VAL A 180 16.87 10.50 -5.97
N GLY A 181 18.08 10.34 -5.42
CA GLY A 181 18.40 10.66 -4.03
C GLY A 181 17.86 9.64 -3.01
N ALA A 182 17.45 8.45 -3.44
CA ALA A 182 16.94 7.42 -2.55
C ALA A 182 18.09 6.64 -1.89
N ASN A 183 18.01 6.45 -0.56
CA ASN A 183 18.99 5.68 0.23
C ASN A 183 18.55 4.23 0.47
N SER A 184 17.33 3.88 0.08
CA SER A 184 16.77 2.53 0.22
C SER A 184 15.83 2.21 -0.94
N ALA A 185 15.62 0.90 -1.19
CA ALA A 185 14.63 0.45 -2.17
C ALA A 185 13.21 0.92 -1.84
N LYS A 186 12.90 1.12 -0.55
CA LYS A 186 11.62 1.64 -0.08
C LYS A 186 11.44 3.12 -0.44
N GLU A 187 12.47 3.94 -0.23
CA GLU A 187 12.47 5.35 -0.64
C GLU A 187 12.38 5.48 -2.17
N TYR A 188 13.06 4.62 -2.91
CA TYR A 188 12.99 4.59 -4.36
C TYR A 188 11.58 4.22 -4.88
N ASP A 189 10.93 3.20 -4.28
CA ASP A 189 9.54 2.85 -4.57
C ASP A 189 8.58 3.99 -4.25
N PHE A 190 8.77 4.64 -3.11
CA PHE A 190 8.01 5.81 -2.69
C PHE A 190 8.13 6.95 -3.72
N SER A 191 9.36 7.32 -4.11
CA SER A 191 9.63 8.35 -5.11
C SER A 191 8.96 8.05 -6.45
N ALA A 192 9.03 6.80 -6.93
CA ALA A 192 8.39 6.38 -8.17
C ALA A 192 6.86 6.52 -8.12
N ARG A 193 6.26 6.17 -6.99
CA ARG A 193 4.81 6.28 -6.80
C ARG A 193 4.34 7.72 -6.66
N THR A 194 5.12 8.56 -5.99
CA THR A 194 4.90 10.01 -5.91
C THR A 194 4.91 10.63 -7.32
N THR A 195 5.88 10.26 -8.14
CA THR A 195 5.94 10.71 -9.54
C THR A 195 4.73 10.25 -10.36
N ILE A 196 4.20 9.05 -10.13
CA ILE A 196 2.97 8.59 -10.79
C ILE A 196 1.77 9.44 -10.36
N GLN A 197 1.71 9.83 -9.11
CA GLN A 197 0.59 10.59 -8.55
C GLN A 197 0.58 12.04 -9.01
N ASN A 198 1.71 12.72 -8.88
CA ASN A 198 1.82 14.17 -9.10
C ASN A 198 2.20 14.51 -10.53
N GLY A 199 2.74 13.53 -11.25
CA GLY A 199 3.30 13.74 -12.58
C GLY A 199 2.25 13.95 -13.67
N ARG A 200 2.62 14.75 -14.67
CA ARG A 200 1.86 14.90 -15.91
C ARG A 200 1.85 13.57 -16.65
N LYS A 201 0.67 13.01 -16.81
CA LYS A 201 0.45 11.74 -17.50
C LYS A 201 0.53 11.91 -19.01
N PHE A 202 1.17 10.96 -19.69
CA PHE A 202 1.21 10.86 -21.14
C PHE A 202 1.36 9.41 -21.58
N THR A 203 1.10 9.12 -22.87
CA THR A 203 1.34 7.81 -23.46
C THR A 203 2.46 7.90 -24.49
N TYR A 204 3.19 6.81 -24.67
CA TYR A 204 4.26 6.72 -25.66
C TYR A 204 4.54 5.26 -26.03
N ARG A 205 5.40 5.04 -27.04
CA ARG A 205 5.92 3.72 -27.38
C ARG A 205 7.38 3.59 -26.96
N ASP A 206 7.69 2.49 -26.30
CA ASP A 206 9.06 2.17 -25.91
C ASP A 206 9.96 2.03 -27.14
N ARG A 207 11.11 2.71 -27.15
CA ARG A 207 12.02 2.77 -28.31
C ARG A 207 12.58 1.42 -28.73
N TYR A 208 12.76 0.50 -27.79
CA TYR A 208 13.40 -0.79 -28.02
C TYR A 208 12.40 -1.90 -28.29
N THR A 209 11.26 -1.87 -27.62
CA THR A 209 10.26 -2.95 -27.69
C THR A 209 9.03 -2.58 -28.50
N ASN A 210 8.88 -1.30 -28.88
CA ASN A 210 7.71 -0.72 -29.54
C ASN A 210 6.38 -0.96 -28.78
N LYS A 211 6.44 -1.38 -27.52
CA LYS A 211 5.26 -1.61 -26.69
C LYS A 211 4.69 -0.30 -26.18
N PRO A 212 3.35 -0.18 -26.06
CA PRO A 212 2.73 1.00 -25.47
C PRO A 212 3.06 1.11 -23.97
N ARG A 213 3.29 2.34 -23.52
CA ARG A 213 3.63 2.73 -22.15
C ARG A 213 2.80 3.91 -21.70
N VAL A 214 2.64 4.03 -20.39
CA VAL A 214 2.15 5.24 -19.74
C VAL A 214 3.33 5.87 -18.99
N GLY A 215 3.62 7.12 -19.29
CA GLY A 215 4.63 7.92 -18.61
C GLY A 215 4.00 8.93 -17.66
N TYR A 216 4.71 9.23 -16.60
CA TYR A 216 4.40 10.26 -15.64
C TYR A 216 5.65 11.08 -15.41
N HIS A 217 5.57 12.38 -15.58
CA HIS A 217 6.68 13.31 -15.35
C HIS A 217 6.25 14.38 -14.36
N ASP A 218 6.93 14.42 -13.24
CA ASP A 218 6.74 15.45 -12.22
C ASP A 218 7.52 16.71 -12.60
N PRO A 219 6.85 17.82 -12.87
CA PRO A 219 7.51 19.06 -13.29
C PRO A 219 8.34 19.70 -12.17
N ASP A 220 8.00 19.45 -10.90
CA ASP A 220 8.63 20.09 -9.76
C ASP A 220 9.96 19.40 -9.39
N THR A 221 9.98 18.08 -9.48
CA THR A 221 11.17 17.27 -9.18
C THR A 221 12.00 16.90 -10.40
N GLY A 222 11.43 16.99 -11.60
CA GLY A 222 12.04 16.51 -12.85
C GLY A 222 12.10 14.98 -12.94
N LEU A 223 11.41 14.26 -12.07
CA LEU A 223 11.41 12.80 -12.07
C LEU A 223 10.40 12.23 -13.07
N PHE A 224 10.77 11.11 -13.64
CA PHE A 224 9.96 10.37 -14.61
C PHE A 224 9.75 8.94 -14.14
N THR A 225 8.50 8.46 -14.22
CA THR A 225 8.13 7.06 -13.98
C THR A 225 7.34 6.53 -15.15
N ALA A 226 7.66 5.31 -15.60
CA ALA A 226 6.89 4.64 -16.64
C ALA A 226 6.23 3.37 -16.12
N THR A 227 5.01 3.12 -16.60
CA THR A 227 4.25 1.91 -16.31
C THR A 227 3.83 1.19 -17.61
N SER A 228 3.53 -0.11 -17.49
CA SER A 228 2.89 -0.85 -18.58
C SER A 228 1.48 -0.31 -18.85
N GLN A 229 1.07 -0.29 -20.11
CA GLN A 229 -0.30 0.04 -20.50
C GLN A 229 -1.20 -1.20 -20.58
N THR A 230 -0.60 -2.40 -20.63
CA THR A 230 -1.30 -3.67 -20.82
C THR A 230 -1.34 -4.49 -19.55
N GLY A 231 -2.48 -5.13 -19.30
CA GLY A 231 -2.71 -6.00 -18.13
C GLY A 231 -3.73 -5.42 -17.15
N LYS A 232 -4.30 -6.30 -16.30
CA LYS A 232 -5.26 -5.90 -15.25
C LYS A 232 -4.64 -4.97 -14.20
N VAL A 233 -3.31 -4.97 -14.14
CA VAL A 233 -2.52 -4.28 -13.12
C VAL A 233 -1.33 -3.61 -13.80
N PRO A 234 -1.19 -2.27 -13.70
CA PRO A 234 -0.01 -1.57 -14.21
C PRO A 234 1.26 -2.08 -13.50
N VAL A 235 2.33 -2.28 -14.26
CA VAL A 235 3.64 -2.65 -13.73
C VAL A 235 4.58 -1.47 -13.88
N ILE A 236 5.24 -1.05 -12.80
CA ILE A 236 6.26 0.00 -12.85
C ILE A 236 7.48 -0.56 -13.58
N LEU A 237 7.91 0.13 -14.62
CA LEU A 237 8.96 -0.31 -15.54
C LEU A 237 10.29 0.40 -15.30
N THR A 238 10.24 1.67 -14.88
CA THR A 238 11.42 2.50 -14.64
C THR A 238 11.06 3.74 -13.85
N HIS A 239 12.07 4.32 -13.17
CA HIS A 239 11.98 5.59 -12.45
C HIS A 239 13.37 6.23 -12.40
N PHE A 240 13.51 7.45 -12.94
CA PHE A 240 14.76 8.22 -12.98
C PHE A 240 14.51 9.69 -13.35
N PRO A 241 15.47 10.61 -13.15
CA PRO A 241 15.35 11.98 -13.63
C PRO A 241 15.33 12.05 -15.15
N GLU A 242 14.39 12.77 -15.75
CA GLU A 242 14.33 12.99 -17.21
C GLU A 242 13.66 14.32 -17.54
N SER A 243 14.12 14.99 -18.58
CA SER A 243 13.54 16.26 -19.00
C SER A 243 12.25 16.08 -19.81
N TRP A 244 11.29 16.96 -19.60
CA TRP A 244 10.04 16.96 -20.36
C TRP A 244 10.28 17.10 -21.88
N SER A 245 11.30 17.88 -22.27
CA SER A 245 11.67 18.05 -23.68
C SER A 245 12.13 16.75 -24.34
N ASN A 246 12.87 15.91 -23.63
CA ASN A 246 13.30 14.61 -24.11
C ASN A 246 12.14 13.61 -24.17
N LEU A 247 11.25 13.61 -23.16
CA LEU A 247 10.07 12.75 -23.12
C LEU A 247 9.13 13.04 -24.28
N ARG A 248 8.94 14.31 -24.66
CA ARG A 248 8.11 14.70 -25.81
C ARG A 248 8.62 14.18 -27.17
N ARG A 249 9.88 13.77 -27.25
CA ARG A 249 10.48 13.16 -28.46
C ARG A 249 10.29 11.64 -28.53
N LEU A 250 9.64 11.02 -27.55
CA LEU A 250 9.38 9.60 -27.56
C LEU A 250 8.38 9.23 -28.69
N PRO A 251 8.56 8.07 -29.35
CA PRO A 251 7.64 7.62 -30.40
C PRO A 251 6.20 7.52 -29.87
N GLY A 252 5.24 8.05 -30.63
CA GLY A 252 3.82 8.00 -30.24
C GLY A 252 3.46 8.76 -28.96
N PHE A 253 4.25 9.79 -28.62
CA PHE A 253 3.95 10.68 -27.48
C PHE A 253 2.58 11.35 -27.65
N SER A 254 1.72 11.25 -26.65
CA SER A 254 0.41 11.90 -26.59
C SER A 254 0.04 12.20 -25.15
N THR A 255 -0.44 13.40 -24.87
CA THR A 255 -1.06 13.77 -23.60
C THR A 255 -2.56 13.52 -23.65
N PRO A 256 -3.19 13.09 -22.54
CA PRO A 256 -4.65 13.12 -22.44
C PRO A 256 -5.15 14.56 -22.62
N ASN A 257 -6.25 14.72 -23.32
CA ASN A 257 -6.97 15.99 -23.40
C ASN A 257 -7.57 16.33 -22.06
#